data_e65de6859987272f9aad410395720d1b
#
_entry.id   e65de6859987272f9aad410395720d1b
#
_cell.length_a   1.000
_cell.length_b   1.000
_cell.length_c   1.000
_cell.angle_alpha   90.00
_cell.angle_beta   90.00
_cell.angle_gamma   90.00
#
_symmetry.space_group_name_H-M   'P 1'
#
loop_
_entity.id
_entity.type
_entity.pdbx_description
1 polymer ?
#
loop_
_entity_poly.entity_id
_entity_poly.type
_entity_poly.pdbx_seq_one_letter_code
_entity_poly.pdbx_strand_id
1 'polypeptide(L)' 'MEDINRIKMVLFEKKRTARWLSEQMGVTPSTVSKWCTNTSQPDLATILKIADLLEVDIRELFVREYKQYLLSQDIK' A
#
# COMPACT_ATOMS: atom_id res chain seq x y z
N MET A 1 -7.46 7.96 13.73
CA MET A 1 -6.26 7.13 13.56
C MET A 1 -5.39 7.71 12.46
N GLU A 2 -4.11 7.72 12.68
CA GLU A 2 -3.16 8.29 11.73
C GLU A 2 -2.96 7.37 10.53
N ASP A 3 -2.96 7.94 9.33
CA ASP A 3 -2.71 7.15 8.14
C ASP A 3 -1.25 6.74 8.06
N ILE A 4 -1.01 5.49 7.71
CA ILE A 4 0.33 4.95 7.51
C ILE A 4 0.58 4.70 6.04
N ASN A 5 -0.38 4.11 5.34
CA ASN A 5 -0.22 3.82 3.93
C ASN A 5 -1.06 4.76 3.06
N ARG A 6 -0.67 4.85 1.78
CA ARG A 6 -1.43 5.60 0.79
C ARG A 6 -1.84 4.69 -0.37
N ILE A 7 -2.22 3.47 -0.04
CA ILE A 7 -2.60 2.47 -1.04
C ILE A 7 -3.76 3.00 -1.90
N LYS A 8 -4.77 3.59 -1.26
CA LYS A 8 -5.93 4.13 -1.97
C LYS A 8 -5.52 5.16 -3.01
N MET A 9 -4.62 6.07 -2.63
CA MET A 9 -4.16 7.12 -3.54
C MET A 9 -3.39 6.54 -4.71
N VAL A 10 -2.51 5.55 -4.46
CA VAL A 10 -1.72 4.95 -5.52
C VAL A 10 -2.62 4.16 -6.46
N LEU A 11 -3.61 3.44 -5.95
CA LEU A 11 -4.60 2.77 -6.79
C LEU A 11 -5.28 3.78 -7.71
N PHE A 12 -5.70 4.91 -7.17
CA PHE A 12 -6.32 5.95 -7.95
C PHE A 12 -5.37 6.47 -9.04
N GLU A 13 -4.14 6.74 -8.69
CA GLU A 13 -3.13 7.23 -9.63
C GLU A 13 -2.88 6.24 -10.76
N LYS A 14 -2.92 4.96 -10.46
CA LYS A 14 -2.72 3.89 -11.44
C LYS A 14 -4.00 3.47 -12.15
N LYS A 15 -5.12 4.12 -11.83
CA LYS A 15 -6.43 3.82 -12.42
C LYS A 15 -6.84 2.38 -12.16
N ARG A 16 -6.57 1.91 -10.95
CA ARG A 16 -6.97 0.57 -10.50
C ARG A 16 -7.92 0.70 -9.33
N THR A 17 -8.77 -0.33 -9.16
CA THR A 17 -9.76 -0.35 -8.09
C THR A 17 -9.30 -1.25 -6.96
N ALA A 18 -9.88 -1.05 -5.78
CA ALA A 18 -9.65 -1.94 -4.64
C ALA A 18 -10.09 -3.37 -4.99
N ARG A 19 -11.17 -3.49 -5.76
CA ARG A 19 -11.65 -4.81 -6.19
C ARG A 19 -10.60 -5.51 -7.07
N TRP A 20 -10.03 -4.78 -8.02
CA TRP A 20 -8.96 -5.33 -8.84
C TRP A 20 -7.82 -5.85 -7.97
N LEU A 21 -7.42 -5.05 -6.98
CA LEU A 21 -6.32 -5.46 -6.11
C LEU A 21 -6.68 -6.70 -5.31
N SER A 22 -7.92 -6.78 -4.81
CA SER A 22 -8.35 -7.95 -4.05
C SER A 22 -8.28 -9.21 -4.92
N GLU A 23 -8.66 -9.11 -6.18
CA GLU A 23 -8.61 -10.23 -7.11
C GLU A 23 -7.17 -10.66 -7.39
N GLN A 24 -6.28 -9.69 -7.58
CA GLN A 24 -4.87 -9.98 -7.84
C GLN A 24 -4.19 -10.62 -6.63
N MET A 25 -4.58 -10.22 -5.43
CA MET A 25 -3.96 -10.69 -4.20
C MET A 25 -4.61 -11.95 -3.65
N GLY A 26 -5.79 -12.34 -4.16
CA GLY A 26 -6.50 -13.49 -3.64
C GLY A 26 -7.07 -13.25 -2.25
N VAL A 27 -7.44 -12.01 -1.95
CA VAL A 27 -8.07 -11.64 -0.67
C VAL A 27 -9.43 -11.04 -0.93
N THR A 28 -10.24 -10.85 0.12
CA THR A 28 -11.56 -10.28 -0.04
C THR A 28 -11.49 -8.78 -0.26
N PRO A 29 -12.47 -8.20 -0.96
CA PRO A 29 -12.53 -6.74 -1.10
C PRO A 29 -12.59 -6.01 0.25
N SER A 30 -13.21 -6.65 1.25
CA SER A 30 -13.26 -6.08 2.60
C SER A 30 -11.87 -5.90 3.20
N THR A 31 -10.97 -6.88 2.97
CA THR A 31 -9.60 -6.80 3.43
C THR A 31 -8.88 -5.62 2.80
N VAL A 32 -9.00 -5.47 1.48
CA VAL A 32 -8.36 -4.34 0.78
C VAL A 32 -8.95 -3.02 1.24
N SER A 33 -10.26 -2.97 1.46
CA SER A 33 -10.92 -1.76 1.95
C SER A 33 -10.34 -1.31 3.29
N LYS A 34 -10.05 -2.27 4.18
CA LYS A 34 -9.44 -1.94 5.47
C LYS A 34 -8.04 -1.37 5.30
N TRP A 35 -7.29 -1.87 4.33
CA TRP A 35 -5.97 -1.30 4.02
C TRP A 35 -6.12 0.12 3.50
N CYS A 36 -7.07 0.34 2.57
CA CYS A 36 -7.28 1.65 1.95
C CYS A 36 -7.70 2.72 2.95
N THR A 37 -8.44 2.31 3.99
CA THR A 37 -8.88 3.25 5.02
C THR A 37 -7.93 3.31 6.22
N ASN A 38 -6.83 2.59 6.15
CA ASN A 38 -5.86 2.50 7.24
C ASN A 38 -6.44 1.92 8.53
N THR A 39 -7.53 1.16 8.42
CA THR A 39 -8.14 0.46 9.55
C THR A 39 -7.25 -0.70 9.98
N SER A 40 -6.62 -1.36 9.01
CA SER A 40 -5.60 -2.36 9.28
C SER A 40 -4.52 -2.23 8.20
N GLN A 41 -3.34 -2.77 8.47
CA GLN A 41 -2.22 -2.67 7.55
C GLN A 41 -1.88 -4.03 6.99
N PRO A 42 -1.48 -4.11 5.70
CA PRO A 42 -0.93 -5.36 5.18
C PRO A 42 0.43 -5.61 5.81
N ASP A 43 0.80 -6.88 5.91
CA ASP A 43 2.14 -7.19 6.40
C ASP A 43 3.19 -6.85 5.33
N LEU A 44 4.46 -6.96 5.71
CA LEU A 44 5.54 -6.53 4.82
C LEU A 44 5.56 -7.30 3.49
N ALA A 45 5.38 -8.61 3.54
CA ALA A 45 5.39 -9.42 2.33
C ALA A 45 4.24 -9.01 1.41
N THR A 46 3.08 -8.72 1.99
CA THR A 46 1.90 -8.30 1.23
C THR A 46 2.13 -6.94 0.58
N ILE A 47 2.70 -6.00 1.32
CA ILE A 47 2.89 -4.65 0.76
C ILE A 47 3.95 -4.65 -0.34
N LEU A 48 4.97 -5.50 -0.25
CA LEU A 48 5.94 -5.67 -1.34
C LEU A 48 5.24 -6.17 -2.60
N LYS A 49 4.33 -7.11 -2.45
CA LYS A 49 3.57 -7.64 -3.58
C LYS A 49 2.66 -6.58 -4.19
N ILE A 50 2.04 -5.76 -3.35
CA ILE A 50 1.22 -4.65 -3.83
C ILE A 50 2.06 -3.67 -4.65
N ALA A 51 3.26 -3.35 -4.18
CA ALA A 51 4.15 -2.45 -4.89
C ALA A 51 4.50 -3.01 -6.28
N ASP A 52 4.79 -4.31 -6.35
CA ASP A 52 5.07 -4.96 -7.62
C ASP A 52 3.87 -4.91 -8.57
N LEU A 53 2.69 -5.21 -8.06
CA LEU A 53 1.47 -5.20 -8.86
C LEU A 53 1.15 -3.82 -9.41
N LEU A 54 1.41 -2.78 -8.63
CA LEU A 54 1.15 -1.40 -9.03
C LEU A 54 2.33 -0.78 -9.75
N GLU A 55 3.46 -1.49 -9.83
CA GLU A 55 4.68 -1.03 -10.50
C GLU A 55 5.18 0.29 -9.91
N VAL A 56 5.25 0.32 -8.59
CA VAL A 56 5.77 1.49 -7.86
C VAL A 56 6.82 1.03 -6.86
N ASP A 57 7.68 1.95 -6.46
CA ASP A 57 8.59 1.72 -5.35
C ASP A 57 7.75 1.55 -4.09
N ILE A 58 8.16 0.61 -3.23
CA ILE A 58 7.41 0.36 -1.98
C ILE A 58 7.24 1.64 -1.16
N ARG A 59 8.21 2.55 -1.23
CA ARG A 59 8.16 3.81 -0.49
C ARG A 59 6.98 4.69 -0.91
N GLU A 60 6.49 4.52 -2.13
CA GLU A 60 5.33 5.27 -2.60
C GLU A 60 4.04 4.84 -1.92
N LEU A 61 4.03 3.68 -1.27
CA LEU A 61 2.84 3.19 -0.58
C LEU A 61 2.71 3.69 0.84
N PHE A 62 3.65 4.50 1.31
CA PHE A 62 3.63 5.03 2.67
C PHE A 62 3.42 6.54 2.68
N VAL A 63 2.78 7.04 3.74
CA VAL A 63 2.65 8.47 3.94
C VAL A 63 4.03 9.07 4.22
N ARG A 64 4.14 10.39 4.13
CA ARG A 64 5.42 11.08 4.12
C ARG A 64 6.34 10.74 5.29
N GLU A 65 5.82 10.68 6.50
CA GLU A 65 6.65 10.41 7.69
C GLU A 65 7.32 9.05 7.60
N TYR A 66 6.57 8.04 7.21
CA TYR A 66 7.09 6.69 7.11
C TYR A 66 8.00 6.51 5.90
N LYS A 67 7.72 7.25 4.82
CA LYS A 67 8.57 7.27 3.65
C LYS A 67 9.96 7.79 3.99
N GLN A 68 10.04 8.85 4.78
CA GLN A 68 11.32 9.40 5.21
C GLN A 68 12.08 8.44 6.11
N TYR A 69 11.38 7.75 6.99
CA TYR A 69 12.00 6.74 7.83
C TYR A 69 12.66 5.65 6.97
N LEU A 70 11.98 5.17 5.94
CA LEU A 70 12.52 4.16 5.04
C LEU A 70 13.75 4.67 4.30
N LEU A 71 13.72 5.93 3.87
CA LEU A 71 14.87 6.54 3.21
C LEU A 71 16.07 6.61 4.14
N SER A 72 15.83 6.92 5.41
CA SER A 72 16.91 6.95 6.41
C SER A 72 17.53 5.58 6.60
N GLN A 73 16.75 4.52 6.54
CA GLN A 73 17.27 3.16 6.65
C GLN A 73 18.14 2.80 5.45
N ASP A 74 17.81 3.31 4.28
CA ASP A 74 18.57 3.04 3.07
C ASP A 74 19.98 3.64 3.07
N ILE A 75 20.19 4.68 3.87
CA ILE A 75 21.47 5.38 3.91
C ILE A 75 22.55 4.55 4.60
N LYS A 76 22.16 3.62 5.41
CA LYS A 76 23.12 2.74 6.10
C LYS A 76 23.72 1.71 5.16
#